data_9f80f97d9a7b37558feb0290a2010efa
#
_entry.id   9f80f97d9a7b37558feb0290a2010efa
#
_cell.length_a   1.000
_cell.length_b   1.000
_cell.length_c   1.000
_cell.angle_alpha   90.00
_cell.angle_beta   90.00
_cell.angle_gamma   90.00
#
_symmetry.space_group_name_H-M   'P 1'
#
loop_
_entity.id
_entity.type
_entity.pdbx_description
1 polymer ?
#
loop_
_entity_poly.entity_id
_entity_poly.type
_entity_poly.pdbx_seq_one_letter_code
_entity_poly.pdbx_strand_id
1 'polypeptide(L)'
;TGDHHYLEQIFPYYDYYAAPCYVYCWNDVWGGVQCILGEITSEQYPNFIDEYKKAAGKSPYEEMNCWGSVAEALNKYMTGGVGTITPAGYFWLNTWGSARYNAAAQMMALVYDKYNNNGKPGEYSEWAKGQMEYLLGDNPMNRAYEVGYDETAAKFPHHRAASGLTKCEDTDEQKHVLYGALVGGP
;
A
#
# COMPACT_ATOMS: atom_id res chain seq x y z
N THR A 1 -1.46 11.48 -18.28
CA THR A 1 -1.47 11.85 -19.72
C THR A 1 -2.47 12.97 -20.01
N GLY A 2 -3.45 13.22 -19.13
CA GLY A 2 -4.55 14.16 -19.38
C GLY A 2 -5.56 13.66 -20.43
N ASP A 3 -5.49 12.40 -20.81
CA ASP A 3 -6.38 11.81 -21.80
C ASP A 3 -7.56 11.12 -21.09
N HIS A 4 -8.76 11.66 -21.26
CA HIS A 4 -10.02 11.16 -20.69
C HIS A 4 -10.34 9.74 -21.13
N HIS A 5 -9.85 9.30 -22.28
CA HIS A 5 -10.11 7.96 -22.80
C HIS A 5 -9.74 6.85 -21.79
N TYR A 6 -8.64 7.02 -21.05
CA TYR A 6 -8.24 6.04 -20.04
C TYR A 6 -9.23 5.95 -18.86
N LEU A 7 -9.80 7.08 -18.45
CA LEU A 7 -10.83 7.09 -17.41
C LEU A 7 -12.11 6.40 -17.90
N GLU A 8 -12.54 6.69 -19.12
CA GLU A 8 -13.73 6.06 -19.74
C GLU A 8 -13.59 4.54 -19.80
N GLN A 9 -12.39 4.02 -20.04
CA GLN A 9 -12.12 2.58 -20.06
C GLN A 9 -12.19 1.92 -18.67
N ILE A 10 -11.91 2.66 -17.60
CA ILE A 10 -11.93 2.14 -16.23
C ILE A 10 -13.35 2.11 -15.66
N PHE A 11 -14.20 3.06 -16.00
CA PHE A 11 -15.53 3.21 -15.40
C PHE A 11 -16.45 1.99 -15.49
N PRO A 12 -16.49 1.21 -16.59
CA PRO A 12 -17.32 0.00 -16.64
C PRO A 12 -16.98 -1.04 -15.56
N TYR A 13 -15.80 -0.94 -14.98
CA TYR A 13 -15.31 -1.84 -13.94
C TYR A 13 -15.43 -1.26 -12.53
N TYR A 14 -16.18 -0.17 -12.39
CA TYR A 14 -16.26 0.59 -11.14
C TYR A 14 -16.77 -0.24 -9.96
N ASP A 15 -17.69 -1.15 -10.15
CA ASP A 15 -18.17 -2.05 -9.10
C ASP A 15 -17.04 -2.84 -8.41
N TYR A 16 -15.94 -3.07 -9.11
CA TYR A 16 -14.72 -3.66 -8.54
C TYR A 16 -13.89 -2.67 -7.72
N TYR A 17 -14.00 -1.36 -8.01
CA TYR A 17 -13.15 -0.33 -7.39
C TYR A 17 -13.83 0.45 -6.28
N ALA A 18 -15.17 0.40 -6.23
CA ALA A 18 -15.95 1.06 -5.19
C ALA A 18 -15.77 0.40 -3.82
N ALA A 19 -15.52 -0.90 -3.80
CA ALA A 19 -15.25 -1.63 -2.57
C ALA A 19 -13.85 -1.29 -2.03
N PRO A 20 -13.67 -1.14 -0.71
CA PRO A 20 -12.37 -0.93 -0.11
C PRO A 20 -11.40 -2.05 -0.47
N CYS A 21 -10.19 -1.69 -0.90
CA CYS A 21 -9.13 -2.66 -1.19
C CYS A 21 -8.42 -3.03 0.11
N TYR A 22 -8.70 -4.21 0.64
CA TYR A 22 -8.09 -4.70 1.88
C TYR A 22 -6.78 -5.46 1.68
N VAL A 23 -6.38 -5.68 0.43
CA VAL A 23 -5.10 -6.31 0.08
C VAL A 23 -4.45 -5.48 -1.03
N TYR A 24 -3.41 -4.74 -0.69
CA TYR A 24 -2.63 -4.00 -1.68
C TYR A 24 -1.21 -4.56 -1.74
N CYS A 25 -0.85 -5.10 -2.91
CA CYS A 25 0.47 -5.68 -3.14
C CYS A 25 0.74 -5.80 -4.65
N TRP A 26 1.83 -6.45 -5.04
CA TRP A 26 2.26 -6.57 -6.43
C TRP A 26 1.24 -7.22 -7.39
N ASN A 27 0.37 -8.08 -6.91
CA ASN A 27 -0.66 -8.79 -7.70
C ASN A 27 -2.09 -8.30 -7.42
N ASP A 28 -2.26 -7.36 -6.52
CA ASP A 28 -3.52 -6.67 -6.28
C ASP A 28 -3.23 -5.17 -6.06
N VAL A 29 -3.48 -4.39 -7.09
CA VAL A 29 -3.09 -2.96 -7.14
C VAL A 29 -4.27 -2.00 -6.97
N TRP A 30 -5.45 -2.50 -6.60
CA TRP A 30 -6.67 -1.69 -6.55
C TRP A 30 -6.60 -0.53 -5.56
N GLY A 31 -5.92 -0.70 -4.42
CA GLY A 31 -5.69 0.40 -3.48
C GLY A 31 -4.96 1.58 -4.12
N GLY A 32 -3.93 1.30 -4.93
CA GLY A 32 -3.23 2.32 -5.70
C GLY A 32 -4.10 2.96 -6.79
N VAL A 33 -4.93 2.17 -7.48
CA VAL A 33 -5.90 2.69 -8.47
C VAL A 33 -6.90 3.64 -7.80
N GLN A 34 -7.43 3.29 -6.64
CA GLN A 34 -8.34 4.16 -5.87
C GLN A 34 -7.69 5.49 -5.48
N CYS A 35 -6.42 5.47 -5.07
CA CYS A 35 -5.66 6.69 -4.79
C CYS A 35 -5.53 7.58 -6.03
N ILE A 36 -5.14 6.99 -7.18
CA ILE A 36 -5.01 7.73 -8.45
C ILE A 36 -6.35 8.30 -8.91
N LEU A 37 -7.42 7.51 -8.85
CA LEU A 37 -8.75 7.98 -9.23
C LEU A 37 -9.25 9.09 -8.29
N GLY A 38 -9.01 8.97 -6.99
CA GLY A 38 -9.34 10.00 -6.02
C GLY A 38 -8.64 11.32 -6.32
N GLU A 39 -7.34 11.28 -6.62
CA GLU A 39 -6.55 12.45 -7.03
C GLU A 39 -7.11 13.09 -8.31
N ILE A 40 -7.23 12.31 -9.38
CA ILE A 40 -7.63 12.81 -10.70
C ILE A 40 -9.03 13.39 -10.67
N THR A 41 -9.98 12.70 -10.05
CA THR A 41 -11.38 13.14 -10.02
C THR A 41 -11.59 14.35 -9.11
N SER A 42 -10.78 14.51 -8.06
CA SER A 42 -10.89 15.66 -7.15
C SER A 42 -10.26 16.94 -7.71
N GLU A 43 -9.09 16.83 -8.33
CA GLU A 43 -8.29 17.96 -8.74
C GLU A 43 -8.45 18.33 -10.22
N GLN A 44 -8.41 17.35 -11.10
CA GLN A 44 -8.35 17.59 -12.54
C GLN A 44 -9.73 17.54 -13.22
N TYR A 45 -10.62 16.72 -12.68
CA TYR A 45 -11.93 16.45 -13.31
C TYR A 45 -13.07 16.42 -12.28
N PRO A 46 -13.30 17.49 -11.53
CA PRO A 46 -14.32 17.50 -10.47
C PRO A 46 -15.73 17.21 -10.98
N ASN A 47 -16.02 17.56 -12.24
CA ASN A 47 -17.31 17.34 -12.89
C ASN A 47 -17.38 16.05 -13.71
N PHE A 48 -16.27 15.33 -13.85
CA PHE A 48 -16.19 14.17 -14.74
C PHE A 48 -17.17 13.07 -14.35
N ILE A 49 -17.34 12.83 -13.07
CA ILE A 49 -18.28 11.83 -12.54
C ILE A 49 -19.72 12.21 -12.92
N ASP A 50 -20.08 13.47 -12.81
CA ASP A 50 -21.43 13.94 -13.15
C ASP A 50 -21.71 13.85 -14.65
N GLU A 51 -20.71 14.18 -15.47
CA GLU A 51 -20.81 14.03 -16.94
C GLU A 51 -20.93 12.56 -17.34
N TYR A 52 -20.15 11.68 -16.71
CA TYR A 52 -20.24 10.24 -16.94
C TYR A 52 -21.58 9.66 -16.51
N LYS A 53 -22.08 10.02 -15.33
CA LYS A 53 -23.42 9.64 -14.85
C LYS A 53 -24.51 10.01 -15.85
N LYS A 54 -24.44 11.23 -16.41
CA LYS A 54 -25.39 11.70 -17.44
C LYS A 54 -25.29 10.87 -18.72
N ALA A 55 -24.07 10.55 -19.17
CA ALA A 55 -23.84 9.79 -20.40
C ALA A 55 -24.24 8.31 -20.27
N ALA A 56 -23.99 7.69 -19.13
CA ALA A 56 -24.26 6.28 -18.88
C ALA A 56 -25.76 5.98 -18.58
N GLY A 57 -26.55 7.00 -18.26
CA GLY A 57 -27.98 6.83 -17.91
C GLY A 57 -28.23 5.92 -16.69
N LYS A 58 -27.21 5.68 -15.88
CA LYS A 58 -27.25 4.77 -14.72
C LYS A 58 -26.79 5.45 -13.45
N SER A 59 -27.56 5.22 -12.40
CA SER A 59 -27.34 5.65 -11.02
C SER A 59 -26.30 4.87 -10.18
N PRO A 60 -25.63 3.77 -10.60
CA PRO A 60 -24.74 3.05 -9.69
C PRO A 60 -23.50 3.85 -9.28
N TYR A 61 -23.24 4.99 -9.88
CA TYR A 61 -22.08 5.84 -9.60
C TYR A 61 -22.37 7.03 -8.70
N GLU A 62 -23.56 7.11 -8.11
CA GLU A 62 -23.94 8.16 -7.16
C GLU A 62 -23.00 8.22 -5.94
N GLU A 63 -22.27 7.15 -5.69
CA GLU A 63 -21.38 6.99 -4.53
C GLU A 63 -19.92 6.77 -4.89
N MET A 64 -19.43 7.20 -6.06
CA MET A 64 -18.02 7.10 -6.36
C MET A 64 -17.19 7.94 -5.38
N ASN A 65 -16.78 7.32 -4.30
CA ASN A 65 -15.98 7.91 -3.26
C ASN A 65 -14.69 7.12 -3.08
N CYS A 66 -13.78 7.26 -4.03
CA CYS A 66 -12.49 6.57 -3.97
C CYS A 66 -11.73 6.87 -2.68
N TRP A 67 -11.75 8.12 -2.23
CA TRP A 67 -11.13 8.48 -0.95
C TRP A 67 -11.84 7.86 0.26
N GLY A 68 -13.16 7.72 0.22
CA GLY A 68 -13.90 7.00 1.25
C GLY A 68 -13.52 5.53 1.32
N SER A 69 -13.35 4.87 0.18
CA SER A 69 -12.89 3.48 0.11
C SER A 69 -11.46 3.32 0.63
N VAL A 70 -10.57 4.25 0.29
CA VAL A 70 -9.20 4.26 0.83
C VAL A 70 -9.21 4.48 2.34
N ALA A 71 -9.99 5.44 2.85
CA ALA A 71 -10.11 5.70 4.28
C ALA A 71 -10.66 4.49 5.04
N GLU A 72 -11.67 3.82 4.49
CA GLU A 72 -12.21 2.60 5.10
C GLU A 72 -11.14 1.49 5.19
N ALA A 73 -10.38 1.26 4.12
CA ALA A 73 -9.30 0.29 4.13
C ALA A 73 -8.24 0.64 5.18
N LEU A 74 -7.80 1.91 5.23
CA LEU A 74 -6.82 2.39 6.21
C LEU A 74 -7.32 2.22 7.66
N ASN A 75 -8.58 2.58 7.94
CA ASN A 75 -9.17 2.37 9.25
C ASN A 75 -9.19 0.89 9.65
N LYS A 76 -9.47 -0.02 8.71
CA LYS A 76 -9.40 -1.46 8.95
C LYS A 76 -7.98 -1.93 9.24
N TYR A 77 -6.97 -1.39 8.55
CA TYR A 77 -5.58 -1.71 8.84
C TYR A 77 -5.16 -1.23 10.23
N MET A 78 -5.51 0.00 10.59
CA MET A 78 -5.15 0.60 11.88
C MET A 78 -5.82 -0.07 13.08
N THR A 79 -7.03 -0.60 12.89
CA THR A 79 -7.84 -1.19 13.97
C THR A 79 -7.78 -2.72 14.03
N GLY A 80 -7.09 -3.38 13.08
CA GLY A 80 -7.09 -4.83 12.98
C GLY A 80 -8.42 -5.41 12.47
N GLY A 81 -9.26 -4.59 11.83
CA GLY A 81 -10.48 -5.06 11.17
C GLY A 81 -10.19 -5.89 9.92
N VAL A 82 -8.99 -5.77 9.38
CA VAL A 82 -8.37 -6.64 8.38
C VAL A 82 -6.95 -6.92 8.84
N GLY A 83 -6.52 -8.18 8.80
CA GLY A 83 -5.22 -8.57 9.35
C GLY A 83 -5.21 -8.56 10.88
N THR A 84 -4.06 -8.29 11.46
CA THR A 84 -3.83 -8.29 12.91
C THR A 84 -2.89 -7.14 13.28
N ILE A 85 -3.17 -6.46 14.39
CA ILE A 85 -2.20 -5.57 15.01
C ILE A 85 -1.45 -6.38 16.05
N THR A 86 -0.13 -6.50 15.88
CA THR A 86 0.71 -7.20 16.86
C THR A 86 0.73 -6.44 18.20
N PRO A 87 1.11 -7.09 19.30
CA PRO A 87 1.22 -6.40 20.60
C PRO A 87 2.16 -5.19 20.59
N ALA A 88 3.10 -5.16 19.67
CA ALA A 88 4.01 -4.03 19.46
C ALA A 88 3.53 -3.02 18.40
N GLY A 89 2.25 -3.09 17.99
CA GLY A 89 1.63 -2.10 17.10
C GLY A 89 1.87 -2.28 15.61
N TYR A 90 2.51 -3.37 15.18
CA TYR A 90 2.72 -3.64 13.76
C TYR A 90 1.49 -4.19 13.08
N PHE A 91 1.09 -3.62 11.94
CA PHE A 91 0.04 -4.16 11.08
C PHE A 91 0.56 -5.35 10.28
N TRP A 92 0.02 -6.52 10.57
CA TRP A 92 0.37 -7.79 9.94
C TRP A 92 -0.82 -8.36 9.16
N LEU A 93 -0.66 -8.59 7.88
CA LEU A 93 -1.75 -9.08 7.03
C LEU A 93 -1.56 -10.53 6.56
N ASN A 94 -0.34 -10.96 6.32
CA ASN A 94 -0.10 -12.25 5.70
C ASN A 94 1.19 -12.91 6.22
N THR A 95 1.18 -14.23 6.33
CA THR A 95 2.34 -15.02 6.77
C THR A 95 3.53 -14.95 5.85
N TRP A 96 3.30 -14.71 4.57
CA TRP A 96 4.38 -14.60 3.58
C TRP A 96 4.62 -13.14 3.20
N GLY A 97 5.73 -12.60 3.66
CA GLY A 97 6.16 -11.25 3.29
C GLY A 97 5.25 -10.15 3.82
N SER A 98 4.99 -10.14 5.14
CA SER A 98 4.12 -9.15 5.79
C SER A 98 4.54 -7.70 5.50
N ALA A 99 5.84 -7.42 5.40
CA ALA A 99 6.37 -6.08 5.17
C ALA A 99 5.89 -5.45 3.86
N ARG A 100 5.69 -6.22 2.80
CA ARG A 100 5.20 -5.68 1.51
C ARG A 100 3.78 -5.13 1.61
N TYR A 101 2.90 -5.81 2.36
CA TYR A 101 1.52 -5.34 2.57
C TYR A 101 1.49 -4.12 3.47
N ASN A 102 2.30 -4.14 4.51
CA ASN A 102 2.45 -3.02 5.43
C ASN A 102 3.00 -1.78 4.70
N ALA A 103 4.06 -1.91 3.91
CA ALA A 103 4.63 -0.82 3.12
C ALA A 103 3.63 -0.25 2.08
N ALA A 104 2.84 -1.12 1.45
CA ALA A 104 1.79 -0.68 0.53
C ALA A 104 0.68 0.11 1.26
N ALA A 105 0.27 -0.34 2.44
CA ALA A 105 -0.68 0.38 3.28
C ALA A 105 -0.13 1.74 3.76
N GLN A 106 1.15 1.82 4.12
CA GLN A 106 1.82 3.08 4.44
C GLN A 106 1.77 4.06 3.26
N MET A 107 2.05 3.59 2.04
CA MET A 107 1.97 4.44 0.85
C MET A 107 0.56 5.00 0.65
N MET A 108 -0.50 4.17 0.79
CA MET A 108 -1.88 4.63 0.72
C MET A 108 -2.18 5.69 1.79
N ALA A 109 -1.70 5.50 3.01
CA ALA A 109 -1.88 6.42 4.12
C ALA A 109 -1.26 7.80 3.86
N LEU A 110 -0.03 7.83 3.37
CA LEU A 110 0.68 9.05 3.02
C LEU A 110 0.02 9.79 1.86
N VAL A 111 -0.42 9.06 0.84
CA VAL A 111 -1.13 9.64 -0.31
C VAL A 111 -2.48 10.19 0.12
N TYR A 112 -3.23 9.46 0.97
CA TYR A 112 -4.50 9.94 1.48
C TYR A 112 -4.37 11.29 2.20
N ASP A 113 -3.47 11.40 3.17
CA ASP A 113 -3.27 12.66 3.92
C ASP A 113 -2.77 13.78 3.03
N LYS A 114 -1.89 13.50 2.07
CA LYS A 114 -1.43 14.50 1.11
C LYS A 114 -2.59 15.20 0.40
N TYR A 115 -3.60 14.44 -0.03
CA TYR A 115 -4.72 14.99 -0.79
C TYR A 115 -5.92 15.43 0.06
N ASN A 116 -6.14 14.81 1.21
CA ASN A 116 -7.31 15.07 2.04
C ASN A 116 -7.03 15.89 3.30
N ASN A 117 -5.74 16.21 3.59
CA ASN A 117 -5.33 17.03 4.73
C ASN A 117 -4.47 18.24 4.31
N ASN A 118 -4.79 18.87 3.17
CA ASN A 118 -4.10 20.07 2.67
C ASN A 118 -2.57 19.91 2.57
N GLY A 119 -2.08 18.74 2.20
CA GLY A 119 -0.66 18.42 2.09
C GLY A 119 0.07 18.31 3.43
N LYS A 120 -0.65 18.24 4.53
CA LYS A 120 -0.06 18.11 5.88
C LYS A 120 -0.15 16.66 6.36
N PRO A 121 0.80 16.19 7.17
CA PRO A 121 0.64 14.94 7.89
C PRO A 121 -0.65 14.95 8.73
N GLY A 122 -1.36 13.83 8.74
CA GLY A 122 -2.54 13.59 9.53
C GLY A 122 -2.42 12.27 10.28
N GLU A 123 -3.53 11.76 10.77
CA GLU A 123 -3.58 10.52 11.54
C GLU A 123 -3.01 9.31 10.76
N TYR A 124 -3.31 9.22 9.46
CA TYR A 124 -2.81 8.15 8.62
C TYR A 124 -1.30 8.25 8.37
N SER A 125 -0.77 9.45 8.19
CA SER A 125 0.68 9.69 8.06
C SER A 125 1.43 9.35 9.33
N GLU A 126 0.90 9.69 10.51
CA GLU A 126 1.51 9.34 11.79
C GLU A 126 1.49 7.83 12.02
N TRP A 127 0.39 7.16 11.68
CA TRP A 127 0.35 5.70 11.69
C TRP A 127 1.40 5.10 10.76
N ALA A 128 1.48 5.57 9.51
CA ALA A 128 2.46 5.09 8.53
C ALA A 128 3.90 5.27 9.04
N LYS A 129 4.19 6.41 9.70
CA LYS A 129 5.48 6.67 10.32
C LYS A 129 5.81 5.62 11.38
N GLY A 130 4.88 5.32 12.30
CA GLY A 130 5.09 4.29 13.32
C GLY A 130 5.33 2.90 12.73
N GLN A 131 4.65 2.55 11.62
CA GLN A 131 4.90 1.30 10.91
C GLN A 131 6.30 1.27 10.27
N MET A 132 6.76 2.39 9.72
CA MET A 132 8.10 2.49 9.16
C MET A 132 9.17 2.41 10.26
N GLU A 133 8.99 3.12 11.37
CA GLU A 133 9.88 3.05 12.54
C GLU A 133 10.03 1.61 13.04
N TYR A 134 8.91 0.86 13.11
CA TYR A 134 8.95 -0.56 13.43
C TYR A 134 9.83 -1.36 12.46
N LEU A 135 9.68 -1.15 11.16
CA LEU A 135 10.46 -1.84 10.13
C LEU A 135 11.95 -1.44 10.16
N LEU A 136 12.27 -0.25 10.65
CA LEU A 136 13.63 0.27 10.77
C LEU A 136 14.28 -0.02 12.13
N GLY A 137 13.62 -0.79 13.01
CA GLY A 137 14.26 -1.31 14.22
C GLY A 137 13.58 -0.94 15.54
N ASP A 138 12.62 0.00 15.54
CA ASP A 138 11.80 0.29 16.74
C ASP A 138 10.75 -0.80 16.97
N ASN A 139 11.25 -1.99 17.27
CA ASN A 139 10.46 -3.21 17.46
C ASN A 139 11.06 -4.06 18.59
N PRO A 140 10.33 -5.06 19.10
CA PRO A 140 10.80 -5.87 20.23
C PRO A 140 12.13 -6.62 20.00
N MET A 141 12.55 -6.78 18.76
CA MET A 141 13.81 -7.43 18.40
C MET A 141 14.97 -6.43 18.26
N ASN A 142 14.71 -5.11 18.31
CA ASN A 142 15.70 -4.06 17.99
C ASN A 142 16.43 -4.36 16.68
N ARG A 143 15.68 -4.74 15.63
CA ARG A 143 16.24 -5.21 14.37
C ARG A 143 15.55 -4.55 13.17
N ALA A 144 16.34 -3.92 12.31
CA ALA A 144 15.84 -3.40 11.05
C ALA A 144 15.58 -4.53 10.02
N TYR A 145 14.48 -4.37 9.28
CA TYR A 145 14.09 -5.26 8.19
C TYR A 145 14.56 -4.75 6.82
N GLU A 146 15.24 -3.61 6.77
CA GLU A 146 15.89 -3.09 5.57
C GLU A 146 17.37 -3.48 5.56
N VAL A 147 17.80 -4.14 4.50
CA VAL A 147 19.17 -4.62 4.36
C VAL A 147 20.17 -3.46 4.34
N GLY A 148 21.09 -3.47 5.30
CA GLY A 148 22.15 -2.48 5.40
C GLY A 148 21.76 -1.16 6.06
N TYR A 149 20.58 -1.09 6.66
CA TYR A 149 20.16 0.09 7.42
C TYR A 149 21.09 0.33 8.62
N ASP A 150 21.38 -0.71 9.39
CA ASP A 150 22.31 -0.68 10.51
C ASP A 150 22.98 -2.06 10.73
N GLU A 151 23.75 -2.21 11.81
CA GLU A 151 24.47 -3.45 12.16
C GLU A 151 23.53 -4.61 12.51
N THR A 152 22.33 -4.32 13.00
CA THR A 152 21.31 -5.31 13.40
C THR A 152 20.46 -5.75 12.23
N ALA A 153 20.53 -5.04 11.10
CA ALA A 153 19.67 -5.25 9.95
C ALA A 153 19.70 -6.68 9.41
N ALA A 154 18.57 -7.11 8.88
CA ALA A 154 18.49 -8.33 8.10
C ALA A 154 19.45 -8.25 6.89
N LYS A 155 20.12 -9.37 6.58
CA LYS A 155 21.18 -9.38 5.55
C LYS A 155 20.69 -9.98 4.23
N PHE A 156 19.75 -10.91 4.28
CA PHE A 156 19.40 -11.78 3.16
C PHE A 156 17.91 -11.69 2.83
N PRO A 157 17.52 -10.87 1.86
CA PRO A 157 16.15 -10.84 1.37
C PRO A 157 15.86 -12.10 0.54
N HIS A 158 14.59 -12.46 0.44
CA HIS A 158 14.15 -13.51 -0.47
C HIS A 158 14.25 -13.04 -1.93
N HIS A 159 15.46 -13.10 -2.48
CA HIS A 159 15.76 -12.62 -3.83
C HIS A 159 16.73 -13.56 -4.53
N ARG A 160 16.24 -14.30 -5.53
CA ARG A 160 17.00 -15.36 -6.21
C ARG A 160 18.33 -14.86 -6.80
N ALA A 161 18.32 -13.73 -7.50
CA ALA A 161 19.54 -13.21 -8.12
C ALA A 161 20.56 -12.74 -7.08
N ALA A 162 20.12 -12.11 -5.98
CA ALA A 162 21.02 -11.68 -4.91
C ALA A 162 21.66 -12.87 -4.16
N SER A 163 20.96 -14.00 -4.04
CA SER A 163 21.53 -15.18 -3.41
C SER A 163 22.77 -15.70 -4.15
N GLY A 164 22.82 -15.58 -5.47
CA GLY A 164 23.88 -16.14 -6.30
C GLY A 164 23.97 -17.67 -6.24
N LEU A 165 22.96 -18.33 -5.67
CA LEU A 165 22.87 -19.77 -5.53
C LEU A 165 22.12 -20.36 -6.73
N THR A 166 22.48 -21.58 -7.12
CA THR A 166 21.91 -22.26 -8.28
C THR A 166 20.77 -23.19 -7.93
N LYS A 167 20.71 -23.64 -6.68
CA LYS A 167 19.70 -24.58 -6.16
C LYS A 167 19.12 -24.09 -4.84
N CYS A 168 17.87 -24.48 -4.56
CA CYS A 168 17.20 -24.14 -3.29
C CYS A 168 17.81 -24.88 -2.08
N GLU A 169 18.42 -26.02 -2.32
CA GLU A 169 19.04 -26.87 -1.29
C GLU A 169 20.47 -26.42 -0.94
N ASP A 170 21.04 -25.45 -1.67
CA ASP A 170 22.36 -24.93 -1.36
C ASP A 170 22.35 -24.29 0.03
N THR A 171 23.29 -24.70 0.88
CA THR A 171 23.46 -24.18 2.25
C THR A 171 24.49 -23.06 2.32
N ASP A 172 25.07 -22.71 1.18
CA ASP A 172 26.03 -21.63 1.09
C ASP A 172 25.40 -20.28 1.44
N GLU A 173 26.20 -19.37 1.98
CA GLU A 173 25.79 -18.00 2.22
C GLU A 173 25.46 -17.29 0.90
N GLN A 174 24.48 -16.39 0.95
CA GLN A 174 24.15 -15.55 -0.20
C GLN A 174 25.36 -14.71 -0.61
N LYS A 175 25.63 -14.66 -1.91
CA LYS A 175 26.88 -14.08 -2.46
C LYS A 175 26.83 -12.55 -2.59
N HIS A 176 25.61 -11.98 -2.69
CA HIS A 176 25.44 -10.57 -2.96
C HIS A 176 24.54 -9.92 -1.90
N VAL A 177 25.01 -8.82 -1.34
CA VAL A 177 24.21 -8.00 -0.41
C VAL A 177 23.35 -7.02 -1.22
N LEU A 178 22.05 -7.08 -1.04
CA LEU A 178 21.09 -6.20 -1.71
C LEU A 178 20.72 -5.05 -0.74
N TYR A 179 21.58 -4.04 -0.66
CA TYR A 179 21.35 -2.88 0.21
C TYR A 179 20.06 -2.14 -0.15
N GLY A 180 19.32 -1.72 0.87
CA GLY A 180 18.03 -1.06 0.72
C GLY A 180 16.85 -1.99 0.44
N ALA A 181 17.08 -3.31 0.34
CA ALA A 181 15.99 -4.26 0.18
C ALA A 181 15.22 -4.46 1.48
N LEU A 182 13.91 -4.31 1.42
CA LEU A 182 13.01 -4.68 2.51
C LEU A 182 12.82 -6.21 2.50
N VAL A 183 13.21 -6.88 3.58
CA VAL A 183 12.97 -8.32 3.73
C VAL A 183 11.50 -8.61 4.05
N GLY A 184 11.12 -9.89 4.10
CA GLY A 184 9.73 -10.31 4.24
C GLY A 184 8.96 -9.76 5.46
N GLY A 185 9.66 -9.27 6.47
CA GLY A 185 9.08 -8.70 7.67
C GLY A 185 8.92 -9.69 8.82
N PRO A 186 8.29 -9.24 9.92
CA PRO A 186 8.02 -10.07 11.08
C PRO A 186 6.94 -11.12 10.83
#